data_85c3031f6bbdf26079de0845931b7011
#
_entry.id   85c3031f6bbdf26079de0845931b7011
#
_cell.length_a   1.000
_cell.length_b   1.000
_cell.length_c   1.000
_cell.angle_alpha   90.00
_cell.angle_beta   90.00
_cell.angle_gamma   90.00
#
_symmetry.space_group_name_H-M   'P 1'
#
loop_
_entity.id
_entity.type
_entity.pdbx_description
1 polymer ?
#
loop_
_entity_poly.entity_id
_entity_poly.type
_entity_poly.pdbx_seq_one_letter_code
_entity_poly.pdbx_strand_id
1 'polypeptide(L)'
;MRSEQQYIDLYTQARELICSHAPETMNAVRDEAFEDFRRQGFPSKQVERYKYTDIQKLFAPDYGVNLNRLEIPVDPYKTFRCDVPNLSTSLYFVVNDMVYRGEKGEVCGEKGVVRGERLPHSTPKLPEGVIVDSLANVFSHPSPLTSHLSKYYAKLAKTSDDAITALNTMLVQDGLFVYVPKNIKVDRAIQVINLLKATPSNAQRQVPDLMVNRRVLIVLEEGAELKMLFCDHTADDRHFLATQVIEAYVGENASLDLYCLEETHYKNVRVSNVYIDQQANSRVNHNVITLHNGITRNKLDLTFSGEGAECDCYGCVIADKQQHVDNNTLITHKVPHCTSNELYKYVLDEKATGAFAGKVLVEHGAQKTSSQMTNQNLTATKEARMYTQPMLEIYADDVKCAHGSTVGQLNDAALFYMRQRGISLSEAKLLLQNAFINEVIDKMQLEPLRDRLHYLVEKRFRGELNKCEGCKLCK
;
A
#
# COMPACT_ATOMS: atom_id res chain seq x y z
N MET A 1 -25.97 -14.44 -9.76
CA MET A 1 -24.69 -14.88 -10.31
C MET A 1 -23.64 -14.69 -9.23
N ARG A 2 -22.69 -15.59 -9.07
CA ARG A 2 -21.60 -15.37 -8.11
C ARG A 2 -20.71 -14.24 -8.64
N SER A 3 -20.21 -13.35 -7.79
CA SER A 3 -19.43 -12.19 -8.22
C SER A 3 -18.14 -12.53 -8.98
N GLU A 4 -17.57 -13.70 -8.75
CA GLU A 4 -16.38 -14.18 -9.45
C GLU A 4 -16.60 -14.55 -10.91
N GLN A 5 -17.84 -14.92 -11.30
CA GLN A 5 -18.11 -15.41 -12.65
C GLN A 5 -17.82 -14.38 -13.74
N GLN A 6 -18.11 -13.10 -13.49
CA GLN A 6 -17.81 -12.02 -14.44
C GLN A 6 -16.30 -11.93 -14.77
N TYR A 7 -15.41 -12.17 -13.80
CA TYR A 7 -13.96 -12.11 -14.00
C TYR A 7 -13.42 -13.37 -14.69
N ILE A 8 -14.04 -14.53 -14.42
CA ILE A 8 -13.74 -15.79 -15.13
C ILE A 8 -14.12 -15.64 -16.60
N ASP A 9 -15.31 -15.12 -16.89
CA ASP A 9 -15.80 -14.90 -18.26
C ASP A 9 -14.95 -13.85 -18.98
N LEU A 10 -14.59 -12.74 -18.29
CA LEU A 10 -13.70 -11.70 -18.81
C LEU A 10 -12.36 -12.26 -19.24
N TYR A 11 -11.70 -13.03 -18.36
CA TYR A 11 -10.39 -13.62 -18.68
C TYR A 11 -10.51 -14.64 -19.83
N THR A 12 -11.51 -15.49 -19.80
CA THR A 12 -11.72 -16.51 -20.84
C THR A 12 -11.91 -15.89 -22.23
N GLN A 13 -12.64 -14.75 -22.31
CA GLN A 13 -12.90 -14.06 -23.57
C GLN A 13 -11.73 -13.18 -24.02
N ALA A 14 -10.98 -12.60 -23.10
CA ALA A 14 -9.96 -11.59 -23.40
C ALA A 14 -8.51 -12.07 -23.15
N ARG A 15 -8.28 -13.36 -22.90
CA ARG A 15 -6.95 -13.90 -22.58
C ARG A 15 -5.87 -13.52 -23.59
N GLU A 16 -6.16 -13.68 -24.89
CA GLU A 16 -5.21 -13.34 -25.96
C GLU A 16 -4.85 -11.86 -25.93
N LEU A 17 -5.84 -10.98 -25.76
CA LEU A 17 -5.65 -9.54 -25.66
C LEU A 17 -4.81 -9.18 -24.43
N ILE A 18 -5.10 -9.76 -23.27
CA ILE A 18 -4.34 -9.53 -22.03
C ILE A 18 -2.89 -9.97 -22.23
N CYS A 19 -2.65 -11.14 -22.81
CA CYS A 19 -1.32 -11.67 -23.06
C CYS A 19 -0.53 -10.87 -24.10
N SER A 20 -1.20 -10.28 -25.10
CA SER A 20 -0.53 -9.52 -26.17
C SER A 20 0.15 -8.24 -25.67
N HIS A 21 -0.28 -7.69 -24.53
CA HIS A 21 0.25 -6.48 -23.92
C HIS A 21 1.23 -6.72 -22.77
N ALA A 22 1.58 -7.98 -22.49
CA ALA A 22 2.45 -8.33 -21.38
C ALA A 22 3.60 -9.26 -21.84
N PRO A 23 4.77 -9.18 -21.20
CA PRO A 23 5.92 -10.04 -21.53
C PRO A 23 5.68 -11.51 -21.13
N GLU A 24 6.45 -12.41 -21.73
CA GLU A 24 6.40 -13.87 -21.51
C GLU A 24 6.48 -14.22 -20.01
N THR A 25 7.37 -13.58 -19.27
CA THR A 25 7.53 -13.80 -17.81
C THR A 25 6.23 -13.58 -17.04
N MET A 26 5.45 -12.58 -17.42
CA MET A 26 4.15 -12.31 -16.79
C MET A 26 3.09 -13.29 -17.28
N ASN A 27 3.14 -13.66 -18.55
CA ASN A 27 2.17 -14.58 -19.17
C ASN A 27 2.32 -16.02 -18.65
N ALA A 28 3.55 -16.44 -18.34
CA ALA A 28 3.86 -17.80 -17.88
C ALA A 28 3.12 -18.22 -16.59
N VAL A 29 2.71 -17.25 -15.75
CA VAL A 29 2.02 -17.54 -14.48
C VAL A 29 0.51 -17.29 -14.52
N ARG A 30 -0.04 -16.81 -15.66
CA ARG A 30 -1.45 -16.39 -15.73
C ARG A 30 -2.43 -17.54 -15.69
N ASP A 31 -2.16 -18.60 -16.43
CA ASP A 31 -3.08 -19.72 -16.51
C ASP A 31 -3.18 -20.46 -15.17
N GLU A 32 -2.07 -20.58 -14.44
CA GLU A 32 -2.08 -21.07 -13.05
C GLU A 32 -2.91 -20.14 -12.15
N ALA A 33 -2.68 -18.83 -12.24
CA ALA A 33 -3.44 -17.85 -11.47
C ALA A 33 -4.94 -17.87 -11.77
N PHE A 34 -5.31 -18.06 -13.03
CA PHE A 34 -6.71 -18.22 -13.44
C PHE A 34 -7.35 -19.48 -12.84
N GLU A 35 -6.67 -20.63 -12.89
CA GLU A 35 -7.18 -21.87 -12.32
C GLU A 35 -7.28 -21.77 -10.78
N ASP A 36 -6.31 -21.13 -10.14
CA ASP A 36 -6.35 -20.86 -8.71
C ASP A 36 -7.54 -19.97 -8.34
N PHE A 37 -7.76 -18.88 -9.08
CA PHE A 37 -8.91 -17.99 -8.87
C PHE A 37 -10.24 -18.72 -9.09
N ARG A 38 -10.34 -19.52 -10.16
CA ARG A 38 -11.54 -20.31 -10.48
C ARG A 38 -11.87 -21.32 -9.38
N ARG A 39 -10.83 -21.94 -8.79
CA ARG A 39 -10.97 -22.91 -7.71
C ARG A 39 -11.37 -22.26 -6.39
N GLN A 40 -10.74 -21.14 -6.03
CA GLN A 40 -10.93 -20.47 -4.75
C GLN A 40 -12.24 -19.64 -4.72
N GLY A 41 -12.54 -18.94 -5.81
CA GLY A 41 -13.56 -17.87 -5.83
C GLY A 41 -13.23 -16.75 -4.86
N PHE A 42 -14.11 -15.76 -4.74
CA PHE A 42 -13.90 -14.71 -3.74
C PHE A 42 -14.15 -15.23 -2.32
N PRO A 43 -13.25 -14.91 -1.37
CA PRO A 43 -13.40 -15.36 0.00
C PRO A 43 -14.67 -14.75 0.65
N SER A 44 -15.37 -15.60 1.40
CA SER A 44 -16.48 -15.15 2.24
C SER A 44 -15.97 -14.63 3.58
N LYS A 45 -16.82 -13.95 4.34
CA LYS A 45 -16.53 -13.53 5.73
C LYS A 45 -16.30 -14.69 6.72
N GLN A 46 -16.50 -15.93 6.29
CA GLN A 46 -16.17 -17.11 7.11
C GLN A 46 -14.65 -17.41 7.06
N VAL A 47 -13.96 -16.96 6.03
CA VAL A 47 -12.51 -17.04 5.97
C VAL A 47 -11.93 -16.02 6.95
N GLU A 48 -11.16 -16.48 7.93
CA GLU A 48 -10.66 -15.65 9.06
C GLU A 48 -10.01 -14.34 8.60
N ARG A 49 -9.14 -14.39 7.62
CA ARG A 49 -8.43 -13.21 7.10
C ARG A 49 -9.33 -12.21 6.36
N TYR A 50 -10.57 -12.58 6.02
CA TYR A 50 -11.53 -11.74 5.29
C TYR A 50 -12.79 -11.44 6.09
N LYS A 51 -12.81 -11.80 7.39
CA LYS A 51 -13.96 -11.71 8.28
C LYS A 51 -14.58 -10.29 8.34
N TYR A 52 -13.76 -9.27 8.27
CA TYR A 52 -14.20 -7.89 8.50
C TYR A 52 -14.45 -7.09 7.21
N THR A 53 -14.05 -7.62 6.04
CA THR A 53 -14.27 -6.97 4.75
C THR A 53 -15.01 -7.90 3.79
N ASP A 54 -16.15 -7.45 3.26
CA ASP A 54 -17.00 -8.23 2.34
C ASP A 54 -16.49 -8.13 0.91
N ILE A 55 -15.50 -8.95 0.58
CA ILE A 55 -14.87 -8.98 -0.76
C ILE A 55 -15.90 -9.29 -1.85
N GLN A 56 -16.80 -10.24 -1.63
CA GLN A 56 -17.81 -10.61 -2.62
C GLN A 56 -18.69 -9.42 -3.02
N LYS A 57 -19.09 -8.61 -2.03
CA LYS A 57 -19.86 -7.39 -2.25
C LYS A 57 -19.04 -6.31 -2.99
N LEU A 58 -17.77 -6.14 -2.64
CA LEU A 58 -16.90 -5.13 -3.24
C LEU A 58 -16.59 -5.40 -4.71
N PHE A 59 -16.50 -6.67 -5.09
CA PHE A 59 -16.19 -7.09 -6.45
C PHE A 59 -17.46 -7.47 -7.28
N ALA A 60 -18.66 -7.31 -6.70
CA ALA A 60 -19.91 -7.61 -7.39
C ALA A 60 -20.31 -6.61 -8.50
N PRO A 61 -20.02 -5.29 -8.41
CA PRO A 61 -20.30 -4.37 -9.51
C PRO A 61 -19.59 -4.76 -10.80
N ASP A 62 -20.18 -4.40 -11.93
CA ASP A 62 -19.57 -4.57 -13.25
C ASP A 62 -18.56 -3.46 -13.50
N TYR A 63 -17.29 -3.77 -13.25
CA TYR A 63 -16.18 -2.84 -13.45
C TYR A 63 -15.64 -2.92 -14.86
N GLY A 64 -15.48 -1.77 -15.51
CA GLY A 64 -14.70 -1.68 -16.74
C GLY A 64 -13.20 -1.87 -16.47
N VAL A 65 -12.50 -2.58 -17.35
CA VAL A 65 -11.05 -2.81 -17.29
C VAL A 65 -10.41 -2.31 -18.59
N ASN A 66 -9.31 -1.57 -18.49
CA ASN A 66 -8.61 -1.03 -19.66
C ASN A 66 -7.70 -2.10 -20.31
N LEU A 67 -8.29 -3.19 -20.82
CA LEU A 67 -7.54 -4.31 -21.42
C LEU A 67 -6.79 -3.91 -22.70
N ASN A 68 -7.30 -2.93 -23.45
CA ASN A 68 -6.66 -2.43 -24.68
C ASN A 68 -5.50 -1.45 -24.41
N ARG A 69 -5.16 -1.17 -23.15
CA ARG A 69 -4.11 -0.24 -22.76
C ARG A 69 -4.27 1.13 -23.39
N LEU A 70 -5.53 1.61 -23.53
CA LEU A 70 -5.82 2.92 -24.06
C LEU A 70 -5.12 3.99 -23.23
N GLU A 71 -4.46 4.92 -23.93
CA GLU A 71 -3.76 6.03 -23.29
C GLU A 71 -4.75 6.92 -22.51
N ILE A 72 -4.35 7.27 -21.30
CA ILE A 72 -5.12 8.15 -20.43
C ILE A 72 -4.56 9.55 -20.59
N PRO A 73 -5.32 10.50 -21.17
CA PRO A 73 -4.84 11.84 -21.51
C PRO A 73 -4.68 12.67 -20.23
N VAL A 74 -3.62 12.45 -19.53
CA VAL A 74 -3.20 13.23 -18.36
C VAL A 74 -1.70 13.38 -18.38
N ASP A 75 -1.22 14.62 -18.24
CA ASP A 75 0.15 14.88 -17.88
C ASP A 75 0.22 14.98 -16.34
N PRO A 76 0.65 13.92 -15.65
CA PRO A 76 0.63 13.90 -14.21
C PRO A 76 1.59 14.93 -13.60
N TYR A 77 2.68 15.30 -14.29
CA TYR A 77 3.60 16.33 -13.82
C TYR A 77 3.00 17.73 -13.84
N LYS A 78 2.06 18.01 -14.75
CA LYS A 78 1.30 19.28 -14.77
C LYS A 78 0.15 19.26 -13.78
N THR A 79 -0.41 18.08 -13.53
CA THR A 79 -1.64 17.91 -12.77
C THR A 79 -1.34 17.74 -11.28
N PHE A 80 -0.31 16.96 -10.94
CA PHE A 80 0.06 16.67 -9.56
C PHE A 80 1.26 17.52 -9.10
N ARG A 81 1.12 18.10 -7.92
CA ARG A 81 2.24 18.75 -7.22
C ARG A 81 2.35 18.12 -5.86
N CYS A 82 3.45 17.40 -5.62
CA CYS A 82 3.77 16.95 -4.28
C CYS A 82 3.95 18.18 -3.39
N ASP A 83 3.14 18.27 -2.36
CA ASP A 83 3.06 19.40 -1.44
C ASP A 83 3.86 19.14 -0.15
N VAL A 84 4.78 18.17 -0.17
CA VAL A 84 5.68 17.89 0.95
C VAL A 84 6.89 18.81 0.85
N PRO A 85 6.99 19.84 1.72
CA PRO A 85 8.13 20.75 1.70
C PRO A 85 9.43 19.98 1.97
N ASN A 86 10.49 20.36 1.26
CA ASN A 86 11.84 19.80 1.44
C ASN A 86 11.98 18.28 1.17
N LEU A 87 10.95 17.62 0.65
CA LEU A 87 11.07 16.22 0.25
C LEU A 87 11.78 16.13 -1.10
N SER A 88 13.08 15.85 -1.06
CA SER A 88 13.86 15.57 -2.26
C SER A 88 13.67 14.10 -2.64
N THR A 89 12.80 13.82 -3.61
CA THR A 89 12.53 12.47 -4.11
C THR A 89 12.82 12.32 -5.59
N SER A 90 13.02 11.09 -6.04
CA SER A 90 12.91 10.70 -7.43
C SER A 90 11.46 10.34 -7.70
N LEU A 91 10.74 11.19 -8.44
CA LEU A 91 9.29 11.14 -8.62
C LEU A 91 8.89 10.34 -9.86
N TYR A 92 8.04 9.35 -9.67
CA TYR A 92 7.47 8.49 -10.71
C TYR A 92 5.95 8.51 -10.61
N PHE A 93 5.28 8.26 -11.74
CA PHE A 93 3.82 8.18 -11.80
C PHE A 93 3.35 6.84 -12.35
N VAL A 94 2.29 6.33 -11.73
CA VAL A 94 1.48 5.24 -12.25
C VAL A 94 0.07 5.76 -12.44
N VAL A 95 -0.36 5.92 -13.69
CA VAL A 95 -1.72 6.35 -14.01
C VAL A 95 -2.57 5.11 -14.22
N ASN A 96 -3.54 4.90 -13.34
CA ASN A 96 -4.27 3.65 -13.19
C ASN A 96 -3.31 2.48 -12.95
N ASP A 97 -3.04 1.67 -13.97
CA ASP A 97 -2.12 0.52 -13.96
C ASP A 97 -0.94 0.67 -14.94
N MET A 98 -0.75 1.88 -15.49
CA MET A 98 0.30 2.16 -16.48
C MET A 98 1.39 3.05 -15.87
N VAL A 99 2.64 2.58 -15.92
CA VAL A 99 3.79 3.41 -15.57
C VAL A 99 3.88 4.54 -16.60
N TYR A 100 3.79 5.79 -16.13
CA TYR A 100 3.81 6.95 -17.01
C TYR A 100 5.22 7.18 -17.56
N ARG A 101 5.28 7.27 -18.89
CA ARG A 101 6.51 7.62 -19.63
C ARG A 101 6.31 9.00 -20.24
N GLY A 102 7.16 9.95 -19.88
CA GLY A 102 7.11 11.30 -20.47
C GLY A 102 7.19 11.30 -22.01
N GLU A 103 7.07 12.47 -22.63
CA GLU A 103 7.05 12.65 -24.10
C GLU A 103 8.24 12.00 -24.85
N LYS A 104 9.32 11.66 -24.14
CA LYS A 104 10.51 10.98 -24.71
C LYS A 104 10.53 9.46 -24.51
N GLY A 105 9.45 8.86 -23.99
CA GLY A 105 9.38 7.42 -23.73
C GLY A 105 10.25 6.91 -22.58
N GLU A 106 10.90 7.78 -21.83
CA GLU A 106 11.67 7.44 -20.63
C GLU A 106 10.79 7.52 -19.38
N VAL A 107 10.99 6.61 -18.44
CA VAL A 107 10.38 6.72 -17.12
C VAL A 107 11.09 7.84 -16.36
N CYS A 108 10.46 9.01 -16.30
CA CYS A 108 11.08 10.20 -15.75
C CYS A 108 10.97 10.25 -14.23
N GLY A 109 12.10 10.47 -13.56
CA GLY A 109 12.15 10.95 -12.19
C GLY A 109 12.38 12.48 -12.18
N GLU A 110 11.47 13.27 -11.63
CA GLU A 110 11.65 14.72 -11.48
C GLU A 110 12.12 15.14 -10.08
N LYS A 111 12.86 16.24 -10.02
CA LYS A 111 13.29 16.88 -8.77
C LYS A 111 12.08 17.47 -8.04
N GLY A 112 12.03 17.29 -6.73
CA GLY A 112 11.09 17.95 -5.85
C GLY A 112 11.04 19.48 -6.06
N VAL A 113 9.83 20.04 -6.12
CA VAL A 113 9.61 21.47 -6.28
C VAL A 113 9.87 22.17 -4.95
N VAL A 114 10.97 22.91 -4.86
CA VAL A 114 11.17 23.89 -3.79
C VAL A 114 10.52 25.20 -4.20
N ARG A 115 9.47 25.63 -3.50
CA ARG A 115 8.81 26.95 -3.59
C ARG A 115 8.80 27.58 -4.98
N GLY A 116 7.90 27.12 -5.86
CA GLY A 116 7.43 27.94 -6.99
C GLY A 116 8.37 28.17 -8.17
N GLU A 117 9.65 27.83 -8.10
CA GLU A 117 10.60 27.98 -9.20
C GLU A 117 10.85 26.64 -9.87
N ARG A 118 10.66 26.58 -11.18
CA ARG A 118 11.07 25.45 -12.02
C ARG A 118 12.59 25.41 -12.07
N LEU A 119 13.19 24.44 -11.37
CA LEU A 119 14.58 24.11 -11.60
C LEU A 119 14.71 23.43 -12.98
N PRO A 120 15.78 23.74 -13.74
CA PRO A 120 15.96 23.20 -15.08
C PRO A 120 15.99 21.66 -15.04
N HIS A 121 15.33 21.04 -16.00
CA HIS A 121 15.14 19.60 -16.21
C HIS A 121 16.48 18.84 -16.20
N SER A 122 16.93 18.39 -15.06
CA SER A 122 17.89 17.31 -14.95
C SER A 122 17.29 16.23 -14.08
N THR A 123 16.87 15.12 -14.70
CA THR A 123 16.51 13.89 -13.98
C THR A 123 17.60 13.60 -12.95
N PRO A 124 17.28 13.41 -11.67
CA PRO A 124 18.28 12.96 -10.71
C PRO A 124 18.77 11.60 -11.19
N LYS A 125 20.06 11.51 -11.51
CA LYS A 125 20.67 10.26 -11.92
C LYS A 125 20.55 9.30 -10.75
N LEU A 126 19.82 8.21 -10.94
CA LEU A 126 19.87 7.08 -10.01
C LEU A 126 21.31 6.57 -9.93
N PRO A 127 21.74 6.00 -8.82
CA PRO A 127 23.03 5.31 -8.75
C PRO A 127 23.17 4.28 -9.87
N GLU A 128 24.40 4.03 -10.29
CA GLU A 128 24.68 3.08 -11.37
C GLU A 128 24.14 1.68 -11.04
N GLY A 129 23.46 1.07 -12.01
CA GLY A 129 22.86 -0.24 -11.89
C GLY A 129 21.48 -0.27 -11.20
N VAL A 130 21.01 0.82 -10.60
CA VAL A 130 19.64 0.91 -10.06
C VAL A 130 18.65 1.03 -11.22
N ILE A 131 17.61 0.20 -11.19
CA ILE A 131 16.55 0.18 -12.21
C ILE A 131 15.23 0.58 -11.54
N VAL A 132 14.54 1.54 -12.15
CA VAL A 132 13.14 1.88 -11.86
C VAL A 132 12.42 2.02 -13.18
N ASP A 133 11.62 1.03 -13.54
CA ASP A 133 10.97 0.99 -14.85
C ASP A 133 9.68 0.14 -14.80
N SER A 134 8.99 0.03 -15.93
CA SER A 134 7.86 -0.86 -16.05
C SER A 134 8.30 -2.33 -16.12
N LEU A 135 7.54 -3.22 -15.50
CA LEU A 135 7.76 -4.67 -15.58
C LEU A 135 7.74 -5.15 -17.03
N ALA A 136 6.78 -4.64 -17.82
CA ALA A 136 6.67 -4.98 -19.23
C ALA A 136 7.94 -4.61 -19.99
N ASN A 137 8.49 -3.41 -19.76
CA ASN A 137 9.73 -2.97 -20.41
C ASN A 137 10.94 -3.83 -20.03
N VAL A 138 11.12 -4.04 -18.72
CA VAL A 138 12.28 -4.79 -18.21
C VAL A 138 12.28 -6.23 -18.72
N PHE A 139 11.13 -6.91 -18.68
CA PHE A 139 11.05 -8.32 -19.10
C PHE A 139 10.93 -8.52 -20.61
N SER A 140 10.62 -7.47 -21.38
CA SER A 140 10.64 -7.54 -22.85
C SER A 140 12.05 -7.40 -23.44
N HIS A 141 13.05 -6.99 -22.63
CA HIS A 141 14.44 -6.85 -23.09
C HIS A 141 15.34 -7.89 -22.40
N PRO A 142 15.48 -9.09 -23.00
CA PRO A 142 16.27 -10.17 -22.41
C PRO A 142 17.73 -9.75 -22.20
N SER A 143 18.23 -9.95 -21.00
CA SER A 143 19.62 -9.79 -20.62
C SER A 143 19.94 -10.82 -19.51
N PRO A 144 21.21 -11.07 -19.20
CA PRO A 144 21.55 -11.93 -18.05
C PRO A 144 20.91 -11.43 -16.75
N LEU A 145 20.84 -10.11 -16.56
CA LEU A 145 20.23 -9.50 -15.38
C LEU A 145 18.70 -9.71 -15.38
N THR A 146 18.01 -9.39 -16.47
CA THR A 146 16.54 -9.55 -16.53
C THR A 146 16.12 -11.00 -16.44
N SER A 147 16.89 -11.94 -16.98
CA SER A 147 16.68 -13.38 -16.84
C SER A 147 16.89 -13.83 -15.38
N HIS A 148 17.85 -13.26 -14.66
CA HIS A 148 18.03 -13.49 -13.25
C HIS A 148 16.86 -12.92 -12.43
N LEU A 149 16.38 -11.73 -12.76
CA LEU A 149 15.34 -11.03 -12.01
C LEU A 149 13.94 -11.59 -12.27
N SER A 150 13.68 -12.18 -13.43
CA SER A 150 12.39 -12.80 -13.76
C SER A 150 12.00 -13.92 -12.78
N LYS A 151 12.98 -14.58 -12.14
CA LYS A 151 12.74 -15.62 -11.14
C LYS A 151 12.03 -15.12 -9.87
N TYR A 152 12.03 -13.82 -9.62
CA TYR A 152 11.38 -13.24 -8.43
C TYR A 152 9.90 -12.92 -8.66
N TYR A 153 9.45 -12.77 -9.92
CA TYR A 153 8.08 -12.41 -10.21
C TYR A 153 7.09 -13.53 -9.82
N ALA A 154 6.04 -13.17 -9.09
CA ALA A 154 4.96 -14.05 -8.62
C ALA A 154 5.45 -15.25 -7.78
N LYS A 155 6.52 -15.09 -6.98
CA LYS A 155 7.03 -16.17 -6.13
C LYS A 155 6.65 -16.00 -4.66
N LEU A 156 6.62 -14.77 -4.14
CA LEU A 156 6.10 -14.50 -2.80
C LEU A 156 4.58 -14.40 -2.82
N ALA A 157 4.03 -13.74 -3.82
CA ALA A 157 2.60 -13.57 -4.04
C ALA A 157 2.00 -14.82 -4.69
N LYS A 158 1.94 -15.92 -3.96
CA LYS A 158 1.39 -17.19 -4.45
C LYS A 158 -0.10 -17.06 -4.70
N THR A 159 -0.52 -17.43 -5.91
CA THR A 159 -1.92 -17.36 -6.34
C THR A 159 -2.79 -18.42 -5.66
N SER A 160 -2.17 -19.54 -5.27
CA SER A 160 -2.85 -20.61 -4.51
C SER A 160 -3.34 -20.18 -3.13
N ASP A 161 -2.74 -19.15 -2.54
CA ASP A 161 -2.95 -18.78 -1.15
C ASP A 161 -3.93 -17.61 -0.98
N ASP A 162 -4.23 -16.88 -2.08
CA ASP A 162 -5.06 -15.68 -2.01
C ASP A 162 -5.74 -15.37 -3.34
N ALA A 163 -7.07 -15.38 -3.35
CA ALA A 163 -7.89 -15.18 -4.56
C ALA A 163 -7.74 -13.77 -5.16
N ILE A 164 -7.48 -12.72 -4.35
CA ILE A 164 -7.26 -11.36 -4.88
C ILE A 164 -5.90 -11.27 -5.57
N THR A 165 -4.90 -11.96 -5.02
CA THR A 165 -3.59 -12.10 -5.66
C THR A 165 -3.71 -12.87 -6.98
N ALA A 166 -4.50 -13.95 -7.02
CA ALA A 166 -4.78 -14.71 -8.22
C ALA A 166 -5.48 -13.84 -9.29
N LEU A 167 -6.54 -13.11 -8.90
CA LEU A 167 -7.25 -12.16 -9.76
C LEU A 167 -6.31 -11.07 -10.32
N ASN A 168 -5.49 -10.46 -9.47
CA ASN A 168 -4.53 -9.46 -9.92
C ASN A 168 -3.53 -10.06 -10.91
N THR A 169 -2.97 -11.24 -10.61
CA THR A 169 -1.96 -11.89 -11.44
C THR A 169 -2.52 -12.29 -12.82
N MET A 170 -3.78 -12.74 -12.89
CA MET A 170 -4.38 -13.11 -14.17
C MET A 170 -4.75 -11.90 -15.04
N LEU A 171 -5.04 -10.72 -14.47
CA LEU A 171 -5.50 -9.54 -15.22
C LEU A 171 -4.43 -8.47 -15.45
N VAL A 172 -3.40 -8.39 -14.62
CA VAL A 172 -2.37 -7.34 -14.73
C VAL A 172 -1.57 -7.47 -16.02
N GLN A 173 -1.33 -6.36 -16.72
CA GLN A 173 -0.61 -6.35 -17.99
C GLN A 173 0.76 -5.66 -17.89
N ASP A 174 0.96 -4.87 -16.82
CA ASP A 174 2.20 -4.16 -16.54
C ASP A 174 2.31 -3.87 -15.04
N GLY A 175 3.37 -3.24 -14.60
CA GLY A 175 3.60 -2.85 -13.22
C GLY A 175 4.92 -2.10 -13.06
N LEU A 176 5.22 -1.72 -11.84
CA LEU A 176 6.49 -1.07 -11.50
C LEU A 176 7.53 -2.12 -11.09
N PHE A 177 8.72 -1.97 -11.62
CA PHE A 177 9.90 -2.75 -11.23
C PHE A 177 10.95 -1.85 -10.60
N VAL A 178 11.49 -2.27 -9.45
CA VAL A 178 12.58 -1.58 -8.76
C VAL A 178 13.66 -2.59 -8.39
N TYR A 179 14.87 -2.32 -8.83
CA TYR A 179 16.03 -3.14 -8.50
C TYR A 179 17.18 -2.28 -7.99
N VAL A 180 17.77 -2.67 -6.89
CA VAL A 180 18.96 -2.03 -6.31
C VAL A 180 20.06 -3.07 -6.19
N PRO A 181 21.21 -2.86 -6.88
CA PRO A 181 22.33 -3.79 -6.84
C PRO A 181 23.01 -3.84 -5.48
N LYS A 182 23.86 -4.85 -5.33
CA LYS A 182 24.64 -5.10 -4.11
C LYS A 182 25.41 -3.87 -3.62
N ASN A 183 25.30 -3.56 -2.32
CA ASN A 183 25.97 -2.48 -1.61
C ASN A 183 25.67 -1.06 -2.16
N ILE A 184 24.59 -0.90 -2.91
CA ILE A 184 24.16 0.43 -3.40
C ILE A 184 23.12 1.03 -2.43
N LYS A 185 23.38 2.28 -2.05
CA LYS A 185 22.45 3.10 -1.26
C LYS A 185 21.76 4.10 -2.18
N VAL A 186 20.44 4.09 -2.17
CA VAL A 186 19.64 5.08 -2.89
C VAL A 186 19.34 6.25 -1.94
N ASP A 187 20.17 7.29 -1.99
CA ASP A 187 20.12 8.42 -1.05
C ASP A 187 18.78 9.15 -1.07
N ARG A 188 18.17 9.30 -2.26
CA ARG A 188 16.88 9.94 -2.43
C ARG A 188 15.77 8.90 -2.42
N ALA A 189 14.74 9.14 -1.62
CA ALA A 189 13.56 8.30 -1.64
C ALA A 189 12.93 8.26 -3.05
N ILE A 190 12.54 7.07 -3.50
CA ILE A 190 11.72 6.89 -4.70
C ILE A 190 10.27 7.12 -4.33
N GLN A 191 9.66 8.16 -4.92
CA GLN A 191 8.25 8.46 -4.72
C GLN A 191 7.44 8.05 -5.94
N VAL A 192 6.43 7.24 -5.71
CA VAL A 192 5.50 6.75 -6.74
C VAL A 192 4.12 7.30 -6.46
N ILE A 193 3.62 8.13 -7.37
CA ILE A 193 2.25 8.64 -7.31
C ILE A 193 1.35 7.73 -8.13
N ASN A 194 0.49 7.01 -7.45
CA ASN A 194 -0.57 6.23 -8.04
C ASN A 194 -1.80 7.12 -8.26
N LEU A 195 -2.09 7.47 -9.49
CA LEU A 195 -3.20 8.35 -9.84
C LEU A 195 -4.33 7.56 -10.48
N LEU A 196 -5.52 7.60 -9.90
CA LEU A 196 -6.74 7.05 -10.49
C LEU A 196 -7.43 8.12 -11.33
N LYS A 197 -7.66 7.81 -12.61
CA LYS A 197 -8.28 8.73 -13.57
C LYS A 197 -9.16 7.99 -14.56
N ALA A 198 -10.36 8.54 -14.80
CA ALA A 198 -11.27 8.03 -15.81
C ALA A 198 -10.74 8.32 -17.23
N THR A 199 -10.99 7.41 -18.18
CA THR A 199 -10.66 7.61 -19.58
C THR A 199 -11.73 8.50 -20.26
N PRO A 200 -11.39 9.29 -21.32
CA PRO A 200 -12.35 10.19 -21.98
C PRO A 200 -13.53 9.47 -22.65
N SER A 201 -13.31 8.26 -23.18
CA SER A 201 -14.40 7.43 -23.72
C SER A 201 -15.48 7.16 -22.68
N ASN A 202 -15.12 7.32 -21.44
CA ASN A 202 -15.93 7.10 -20.28
C ASN A 202 -16.77 8.34 -19.89
N ALA A 203 -16.46 9.52 -20.38
CA ALA A 203 -17.19 10.76 -20.04
C ALA A 203 -18.54 10.91 -20.77
N GLN A 204 -18.74 10.25 -21.92
CA GLN A 204 -19.91 10.43 -22.80
C GLN A 204 -20.93 9.29 -22.75
N ARG A 205 -20.62 8.16 -22.15
CA ARG A 205 -21.58 7.07 -21.90
C ARG A 205 -21.75 6.92 -20.39
N GLN A 206 -22.88 6.37 -19.94
CA GLN A 206 -23.01 5.88 -18.55
C GLN A 206 -21.96 4.77 -18.37
N VAL A 207 -20.76 5.19 -17.97
CA VAL A 207 -19.61 4.28 -17.92
C VAL A 207 -19.63 3.57 -16.61
N PRO A 208 -19.40 2.25 -16.65
CA PRO A 208 -19.24 1.48 -15.44
C PRO A 208 -18.08 2.01 -14.59
N ASP A 209 -18.13 1.74 -13.33
CA ASP A 209 -17.02 1.90 -12.41
C ASP A 209 -15.78 1.22 -12.98
N LEU A 210 -14.58 1.71 -12.64
CA LEU A 210 -13.34 1.22 -13.23
C LEU A 210 -12.56 0.34 -12.25
N MET A 211 -12.10 -0.80 -12.73
CA MET A 211 -11.13 -1.64 -12.03
C MET A 211 -9.71 -1.39 -12.55
N VAL A 212 -8.78 -1.28 -11.62
CA VAL A 212 -7.36 -1.04 -11.87
C VAL A 212 -6.55 -2.13 -11.16
N ASN A 213 -5.64 -2.78 -11.89
CA ASN A 213 -4.79 -3.84 -11.34
C ASN A 213 -3.34 -3.39 -11.36
N ARG A 214 -2.77 -3.10 -10.17
CA ARG A 214 -1.38 -2.66 -10.02
C ARG A 214 -0.49 -3.80 -9.55
N ARG A 215 0.72 -3.85 -10.09
CA ARG A 215 1.76 -4.79 -9.68
C ARG A 215 3.06 -4.05 -9.41
N VAL A 216 3.77 -4.46 -8.36
CA VAL A 216 5.09 -3.92 -8.03
C VAL A 216 6.01 -5.07 -7.66
N LEU A 217 7.21 -5.06 -8.21
CA LEU A 217 8.29 -5.97 -7.83
C LEU A 217 9.50 -5.14 -7.39
N ILE A 218 9.95 -5.37 -6.16
CA ILE A 218 11.11 -4.72 -5.55
C ILE A 218 12.14 -5.79 -5.24
N VAL A 219 13.36 -5.63 -5.74
CA VAL A 219 14.48 -6.53 -5.45
C VAL A 219 15.66 -5.72 -4.95
N LEU A 220 16.03 -5.93 -3.70
CA LEU A 220 17.22 -5.37 -3.06
C LEU A 220 18.25 -6.47 -2.88
N GLU A 221 19.41 -6.30 -3.50
CA GLU A 221 20.53 -7.22 -3.32
C GLU A 221 21.21 -7.01 -1.94
N GLU A 222 22.19 -7.83 -1.61
CA GLU A 222 22.96 -7.75 -0.37
C GLU A 222 23.49 -6.33 -0.09
N GLY A 223 23.26 -5.80 1.10
CA GLY A 223 23.73 -4.48 1.53
C GLY A 223 23.07 -3.28 0.82
N ALA A 224 22.03 -3.50 0.02
CA ALA A 224 21.30 -2.43 -0.66
C ALA A 224 20.41 -1.64 0.30
N GLU A 225 20.30 -0.33 0.11
CA GLU A 225 19.40 0.53 0.91
C GLU A 225 18.44 1.31 0.01
N LEU A 226 17.15 1.24 0.32
CA LEU A 226 16.09 1.91 -0.43
C LEU A 226 15.01 2.48 0.49
N LYS A 227 14.58 3.72 0.19
CA LYS A 227 13.37 4.32 0.74
C LYS A 227 12.36 4.53 -0.38
N MET A 228 11.14 4.01 -0.21
CA MET A 228 10.06 4.17 -1.16
C MET A 228 8.82 4.78 -0.50
N LEU A 229 8.17 5.69 -1.22
CA LEU A 229 6.90 6.29 -0.83
C LEU A 229 5.88 6.09 -1.95
N PHE A 230 4.84 5.29 -1.69
CA PHE A 230 3.66 5.20 -2.54
C PHE A 230 2.59 6.18 -2.03
N CYS A 231 2.07 7.01 -2.93
CA CYS A 231 0.97 7.92 -2.63
C CYS A 231 -0.21 7.59 -3.55
N ASP A 232 -1.32 7.14 -2.98
CA ASP A 232 -2.54 6.85 -3.74
C ASP A 232 -3.46 8.08 -3.76
N HIS A 233 -3.77 8.57 -4.97
CA HIS A 233 -4.64 9.72 -5.20
C HIS A 233 -5.70 9.42 -6.26
N THR A 234 -6.78 10.19 -6.24
CA THR A 234 -7.84 10.14 -7.25
C THR A 234 -7.98 11.50 -7.92
N ALA A 235 -7.95 11.52 -9.25
CA ALA A 235 -8.12 12.77 -10.04
C ALA A 235 -9.58 13.05 -10.40
N ASP A 236 -10.47 12.08 -10.24
CA ASP A 236 -11.89 12.18 -10.56
C ASP A 236 -12.74 11.72 -9.38
N ASP A 237 -14.00 12.14 -9.31
CA ASP A 237 -14.98 11.71 -8.32
C ASP A 237 -15.68 10.38 -8.67
N ARG A 238 -15.10 9.63 -9.60
CA ARG A 238 -15.59 8.32 -10.05
C ARG A 238 -15.31 7.23 -9.02
N HIS A 239 -16.07 6.15 -9.13
CA HIS A 239 -15.83 4.96 -8.34
C HIS A 239 -14.76 4.11 -9.01
N PHE A 240 -13.71 3.79 -8.26
CA PHE A 240 -12.65 2.90 -8.69
C PHE A 240 -12.53 1.73 -7.72
N LEU A 241 -12.28 0.55 -8.27
CA LEU A 241 -11.76 -0.60 -7.54
C LEU A 241 -10.29 -0.77 -7.92
N ALA A 242 -9.38 -0.49 -7.01
CA ALA A 242 -7.95 -0.70 -7.22
C ALA A 242 -7.46 -1.93 -6.47
N THR A 243 -6.96 -2.93 -7.21
CA THR A 243 -6.16 -4.01 -6.62
C THR A 243 -4.68 -3.68 -6.77
N GLN A 244 -3.88 -4.01 -5.76
CA GLN A 244 -2.45 -3.83 -5.79
C GLN A 244 -1.75 -5.05 -5.18
N VAL A 245 -0.73 -5.56 -5.85
CA VAL A 245 0.14 -6.60 -5.31
C VAL A 245 1.58 -6.12 -5.37
N ILE A 246 2.25 -6.10 -4.21
CA ILE A 246 3.65 -5.75 -4.06
C ILE A 246 4.41 -6.99 -3.58
N GLU A 247 5.49 -7.33 -4.29
CA GLU A 247 6.48 -8.31 -3.85
C GLU A 247 7.80 -7.59 -3.58
N ALA A 248 8.38 -7.77 -2.39
CA ALA A 248 9.65 -7.19 -2.03
C ALA A 248 10.61 -8.25 -1.49
N TYR A 249 11.76 -8.36 -2.12
CA TYR A 249 12.87 -9.21 -1.70
C TYR A 249 13.95 -8.34 -1.10
N VAL A 250 14.26 -8.55 0.18
CA VAL A 250 15.23 -7.76 0.93
C VAL A 250 16.43 -8.66 1.24
N GLY A 251 17.52 -8.46 0.51
CA GLY A 251 18.74 -9.24 0.58
C GLY A 251 19.44 -9.16 1.93
N GLU A 252 20.47 -9.96 2.10
CA GLU A 252 21.30 -9.96 3.32
C GLU A 252 21.88 -8.58 3.61
N ASN A 253 21.81 -8.09 4.86
CA ASN A 253 22.25 -6.77 5.29
C ASN A 253 21.58 -5.58 4.55
N ALA A 254 20.52 -5.82 3.78
CA ALA A 254 19.80 -4.76 3.05
C ALA A 254 18.75 -4.06 3.93
N SER A 255 18.37 -2.85 3.55
CA SER A 255 17.37 -2.04 4.26
C SER A 255 16.31 -1.49 3.33
N LEU A 256 15.03 -1.72 3.65
CA LEU A 256 13.88 -1.18 2.92
C LEU A 256 12.98 -0.37 3.86
N ASP A 257 12.84 0.93 3.58
CA ASP A 257 11.78 1.74 4.15
C ASP A 257 10.64 1.86 3.12
N LEU A 258 9.46 1.34 3.44
CA LEU A 258 8.29 1.34 2.56
C LEU A 258 7.14 2.11 3.21
N TYR A 259 6.78 3.24 2.63
CA TYR A 259 5.68 4.10 3.06
C TYR A 259 4.54 4.03 2.06
N CYS A 260 3.32 3.79 2.54
CA CYS A 260 2.09 3.75 1.74
C CYS A 260 1.11 4.78 2.30
N LEU A 261 0.93 5.88 1.60
CA LEU A 261 0.01 6.97 1.96
C LEU A 261 -1.22 6.92 1.05
N GLU A 262 -2.40 6.88 1.65
CA GLU A 262 -3.67 6.88 0.94
C GLU A 262 -4.49 8.14 1.23
N GLU A 263 -4.78 8.88 0.15
CA GLU A 263 -5.66 10.04 0.09
C GLU A 263 -6.56 9.90 -1.14
N THR A 264 -7.47 8.92 -1.13
CA THR A 264 -8.38 8.63 -2.24
C THR A 264 -9.79 9.15 -1.97
N HIS A 265 -10.65 9.15 -3.00
CA HIS A 265 -12.04 9.59 -2.85
C HIS A 265 -12.87 8.58 -2.04
N TYR A 266 -13.87 9.06 -1.28
CA TYR A 266 -14.72 8.23 -0.41
C TYR A 266 -15.55 7.15 -1.13
N LYS A 267 -15.68 7.21 -2.45
CA LYS A 267 -16.31 6.17 -3.27
C LYS A 267 -15.37 5.03 -3.63
N ASN A 268 -14.07 5.18 -3.44
CA ASN A 268 -13.09 4.22 -3.92
C ASN A 268 -12.98 2.99 -3.02
N VAL A 269 -12.68 1.89 -3.67
CA VAL A 269 -12.31 0.62 -3.03
C VAL A 269 -10.85 0.33 -3.38
N ARG A 270 -10.03 0.08 -2.36
CA ARG A 270 -8.63 -0.31 -2.53
C ARG A 270 -8.34 -1.59 -1.77
N VAL A 271 -7.80 -2.59 -2.47
CA VAL A 271 -7.32 -3.84 -1.89
C VAL A 271 -5.85 -4.01 -2.23
N SER A 272 -4.99 -3.94 -1.22
CA SER A 272 -3.53 -4.02 -1.38
C SER A 272 -2.98 -5.23 -0.63
N ASN A 273 -2.27 -6.10 -1.34
CA ASN A 273 -1.54 -7.24 -0.79
C ASN A 273 -0.04 -7.00 -0.94
N VAL A 274 0.68 -6.99 0.18
CA VAL A 274 2.13 -6.79 0.24
C VAL A 274 2.77 -8.07 0.78
N TYR A 275 3.77 -8.56 0.07
CA TYR A 275 4.55 -9.75 0.41
C TYR A 275 6.02 -9.38 0.50
N ILE A 276 6.65 -9.65 1.65
CA ILE A 276 8.05 -9.30 1.90
C ILE A 276 8.79 -10.53 2.39
N ASP A 277 9.95 -10.80 1.79
CA ASP A 277 10.90 -11.80 2.26
C ASP A 277 12.20 -11.14 2.69
N GLN A 278 12.65 -11.42 3.91
CA GLN A 278 13.84 -10.83 4.52
C GLN A 278 14.94 -11.87 4.72
N GLN A 279 16.12 -11.56 4.18
CA GLN A 279 17.34 -12.35 4.39
C GLN A 279 18.10 -11.88 5.65
N ALA A 280 19.23 -12.53 5.95
CA ALA A 280 19.96 -12.33 7.18
C ALA A 280 20.34 -10.85 7.43
N ASN A 281 20.21 -10.41 8.69
CA ASN A 281 20.53 -9.06 9.17
C ASN A 281 19.87 -7.93 8.37
N SER A 282 18.82 -8.22 7.59
CA SER A 282 18.11 -7.21 6.83
C SER A 282 17.15 -6.43 7.72
N ARG A 283 16.79 -5.23 7.28
CA ARG A 283 15.85 -4.36 8.00
C ARG A 283 14.73 -3.90 7.10
N VAL A 284 13.50 -4.02 7.58
CA VAL A 284 12.29 -3.50 6.92
C VAL A 284 11.55 -2.56 7.85
N ASN A 285 11.19 -1.38 7.34
CA ASN A 285 10.28 -0.46 7.99
C ASN A 285 9.08 -0.23 7.06
N HIS A 286 7.92 -0.80 7.41
CA HIS A 286 6.70 -0.74 6.61
C HIS A 286 5.64 0.15 7.28
N ASN A 287 5.24 1.23 6.62
CA ASN A 287 4.28 2.20 7.14
C ASN A 287 3.06 2.30 6.25
N VAL A 288 1.87 2.13 6.82
CA VAL A 288 0.59 2.28 6.14
C VAL A 288 -0.19 3.44 6.75
N ILE A 289 -0.45 4.47 5.96
CA ILE A 289 -1.10 5.70 6.41
C ILE A 289 -2.37 5.91 5.59
N THR A 290 -3.54 5.84 6.22
CA THR A 290 -4.83 6.12 5.58
C THR A 290 -5.44 7.37 6.20
N LEU A 291 -5.39 8.48 5.44
CA LEU A 291 -5.94 9.77 5.87
C LEU A 291 -7.33 10.04 5.28
N HIS A 292 -7.57 9.58 4.07
CA HIS A 292 -8.86 9.69 3.39
C HIS A 292 -9.04 8.53 2.40
N ASN A 293 -10.20 7.87 2.45
CA ASN A 293 -10.53 6.71 1.62
C ASN A 293 -12.04 6.50 1.52
N GLY A 294 -12.46 5.46 0.79
CA GLY A 294 -13.78 4.86 0.91
C GLY A 294 -13.69 3.56 1.71
N ILE A 295 -13.34 2.46 1.02
CA ILE A 295 -13.12 1.16 1.64
C ILE A 295 -11.70 0.72 1.30
N THR A 296 -10.89 0.48 2.32
CA THR A 296 -9.50 0.05 2.17
C THR A 296 -9.26 -1.25 2.91
N ARG A 297 -8.62 -2.18 2.22
CA ARG A 297 -8.09 -3.39 2.83
C ARG A 297 -6.62 -3.53 2.48
N ASN A 298 -5.78 -3.56 3.51
CA ASN A 298 -4.35 -3.80 3.40
C ASN A 298 -4.01 -5.18 4.00
N LYS A 299 -3.28 -5.98 3.26
CA LYS A 299 -2.72 -7.25 3.70
C LYS A 299 -1.20 -7.15 3.64
N LEU A 300 -0.52 -7.52 4.72
CA LEU A 300 0.92 -7.69 4.77
C LEU A 300 1.26 -9.13 5.16
N ASP A 301 2.02 -9.81 4.32
CA ASP A 301 2.66 -11.09 4.66
C ASP A 301 4.18 -10.87 4.61
N LEU A 302 4.83 -10.88 5.77
CA LEU A 302 6.27 -10.71 5.92
C LEU A 302 6.88 -11.97 6.50
N THR A 303 7.94 -12.45 5.88
CA THR A 303 8.65 -13.66 6.30
C THR A 303 10.11 -13.34 6.56
N PHE A 304 10.61 -13.75 7.72
CA PHE A 304 12.03 -13.81 8.02
C PHE A 304 12.60 -15.14 7.55
N SER A 305 13.40 -15.11 6.49
CA SER A 305 14.07 -16.26 5.89
C SER A 305 15.57 -16.31 6.24
N GLY A 306 16.12 -15.22 6.80
CA GLY A 306 17.51 -15.13 7.28
C GLY A 306 17.60 -14.64 8.73
N GLU A 307 18.58 -15.14 9.47
CA GLU A 307 18.79 -14.83 10.89
C GLU A 307 19.09 -13.35 11.16
N GLY A 308 18.69 -12.84 12.33
CA GLY A 308 19.02 -11.49 12.79
C GLY A 308 18.28 -10.38 12.06
N ALA A 309 17.28 -10.73 11.27
CA ALA A 309 16.47 -9.72 10.54
C ALA A 309 15.50 -9.00 11.47
N GLU A 310 15.24 -7.74 11.16
CA GLU A 310 14.38 -6.85 11.95
C GLU A 310 13.27 -6.26 11.09
N CYS A 311 12.04 -6.18 11.59
CA CYS A 311 10.99 -5.41 10.97
C CYS A 311 10.23 -4.52 11.96
N ASP A 312 9.92 -3.30 11.51
CA ASP A 312 9.01 -2.37 12.17
C ASP A 312 7.82 -2.11 11.24
N CYS A 313 6.60 -2.40 11.71
CA CYS A 313 5.37 -2.22 10.96
C CYS A 313 4.45 -1.22 11.66
N TYR A 314 4.15 -0.10 11.01
CA TYR A 314 3.38 0.98 11.59
C TYR A 314 2.13 1.30 10.78
N GLY A 315 0.98 1.47 11.46
CA GLY A 315 -0.29 1.84 10.84
C GLY A 315 -0.92 3.07 11.47
N CYS A 316 -1.22 4.08 10.65
CA CYS A 316 -1.94 5.29 11.04
C CYS A 316 -3.24 5.37 10.26
N VAL A 317 -4.39 5.32 10.93
CA VAL A 317 -5.70 5.36 10.31
C VAL A 317 -6.57 6.45 10.93
N ILE A 318 -7.10 7.33 10.09
CA ILE A 318 -8.11 8.31 10.45
C ILE A 318 -9.29 8.11 9.52
N ALA A 319 -10.44 7.72 10.06
CA ALA A 319 -11.64 7.47 9.27
C ALA A 319 -12.89 8.07 9.92
N ASP A 320 -13.78 8.61 9.10
CA ASP A 320 -15.07 9.17 9.49
C ASP A 320 -16.19 8.70 8.53
N LYS A 321 -17.37 9.28 8.64
CA LYS A 321 -18.54 8.96 7.80
C LYS A 321 -18.84 7.46 7.78
N GLN A 322 -18.75 6.81 6.62
CA GLN A 322 -18.95 5.38 6.43
C GLN A 322 -17.68 4.69 5.91
N GLN A 323 -16.54 5.33 6.09
CA GLN A 323 -15.26 4.79 5.67
C GLN A 323 -14.96 3.48 6.40
N HIS A 324 -14.26 2.60 5.70
CA HIS A 324 -13.83 1.31 6.26
C HIS A 324 -12.34 1.12 5.98
N VAL A 325 -11.57 0.75 7.02
CA VAL A 325 -10.15 0.42 6.89
C VAL A 325 -9.85 -0.87 7.63
N ASP A 326 -9.41 -1.89 6.88
CA ASP A 326 -9.03 -3.22 7.37
C ASP A 326 -7.53 -3.45 7.12
N ASN A 327 -6.74 -3.51 8.19
CA ASN A 327 -5.33 -3.91 8.13
C ASN A 327 -5.18 -5.34 8.66
N ASN A 328 -4.61 -6.21 7.84
CA ASN A 328 -4.38 -7.60 8.15
C ASN A 328 -2.88 -7.93 7.98
N THR A 329 -2.20 -8.32 9.05
CA THR A 329 -0.77 -8.65 9.04
C THR A 329 -0.53 -10.11 9.37
N LEU A 330 0.46 -10.69 8.72
CA LEU A 330 1.06 -11.98 9.07
C LEU A 330 2.57 -11.81 9.06
N ILE A 331 3.18 -11.88 10.24
CA ILE A 331 4.63 -11.86 10.40
C ILE A 331 5.08 -13.29 10.76
N THR A 332 5.86 -13.89 9.86
CA THR A 332 6.33 -15.27 10.02
C THR A 332 7.83 -15.30 10.36
N HIS A 333 8.15 -15.76 11.55
CA HIS A 333 9.52 -16.04 12.00
C HIS A 333 9.84 -17.51 11.71
N LYS A 334 10.72 -17.77 10.73
CA LYS A 334 11.18 -19.13 10.35
C LYS A 334 12.54 -19.48 10.94
N VAL A 335 13.32 -18.46 11.25
CA VAL A 335 14.72 -18.57 11.65
C VAL A 335 14.97 -17.82 12.96
N PRO A 336 16.05 -18.14 13.71
CA PRO A 336 16.29 -17.55 15.03
C PRO A 336 16.75 -16.09 14.96
N HIS A 337 16.77 -15.46 16.16
CA HIS A 337 17.30 -14.11 16.42
C HIS A 337 16.61 -12.96 15.65
N CYS A 338 15.38 -13.14 15.17
CA CYS A 338 14.63 -12.09 14.46
C CYS A 338 13.77 -11.27 15.41
N THR A 339 13.59 -9.98 15.06
CA THR A 339 12.79 -9.03 15.84
C THR A 339 11.67 -8.42 14.98
N SER A 340 10.45 -8.39 15.50
CA SER A 340 9.33 -7.70 14.87
C SER A 340 8.58 -6.79 15.83
N ASN A 341 8.27 -5.57 15.40
CA ASN A 341 7.45 -4.62 16.13
C ASN A 341 6.28 -4.15 15.26
N GLU A 342 5.07 -4.23 15.81
CA GLU A 342 3.88 -3.69 15.15
C GLU A 342 3.20 -2.66 16.05
N LEU A 343 2.90 -1.47 15.49
CA LEU A 343 2.09 -0.45 16.15
C LEU A 343 1.04 0.10 15.18
N TYR A 344 -0.22 -0.23 15.40
CA TYR A 344 -1.34 0.24 14.61
C TYR A 344 -2.26 1.10 15.47
N LYS A 345 -2.53 2.33 15.02
CA LYS A 345 -3.42 3.27 15.69
C LYS A 345 -4.55 3.74 14.77
N TYR A 346 -5.77 3.71 15.32
CA TYR A 346 -6.98 4.13 14.63
C TYR A 346 -7.67 5.24 15.39
N VAL A 347 -8.09 6.28 14.70
CA VAL A 347 -9.06 7.27 15.16
C VAL A 347 -10.28 7.17 14.27
N LEU A 348 -11.39 6.72 14.84
CA LEU A 348 -12.63 6.46 14.14
C LEU A 348 -13.73 7.38 14.65
N ASP A 349 -14.40 8.07 13.72
CA ASP A 349 -15.49 8.98 14.04
C ASP A 349 -16.76 8.62 13.25
N GLU A 350 -17.88 9.24 13.60
CA GLU A 350 -19.20 9.04 13.00
C GLU A 350 -19.56 7.55 12.89
N LYS A 351 -19.72 7.00 11.68
CA LYS A 351 -20.07 5.59 11.41
C LYS A 351 -18.91 4.81 10.79
N ALA A 352 -17.68 5.32 10.91
CA ALA A 352 -16.53 4.64 10.38
C ALA A 352 -16.30 3.27 11.03
N THR A 353 -15.70 2.36 10.27
CA THR A 353 -15.37 1.02 10.74
C THR A 353 -13.88 0.76 10.54
N GLY A 354 -13.21 0.40 11.61
CA GLY A 354 -11.83 -0.09 11.60
C GLY A 354 -11.78 -1.60 11.85
N ALA A 355 -10.83 -2.26 11.22
CA ALA A 355 -10.48 -3.64 11.53
C ALA A 355 -8.95 -3.79 11.57
N PHE A 356 -8.47 -4.50 12.57
CA PHE A 356 -7.07 -4.93 12.66
C PHE A 356 -7.03 -6.41 13.01
N ALA A 357 -6.42 -7.21 12.16
CA ALA A 357 -6.17 -8.62 12.43
C ALA A 357 -4.69 -8.90 12.19
N GLY A 358 -3.92 -8.96 13.28
CA GLY A 358 -2.49 -9.22 13.25
C GLY A 358 -2.17 -10.63 13.74
N LYS A 359 -1.34 -11.36 12.99
CA LYS A 359 -0.85 -12.68 13.42
C LYS A 359 0.67 -12.70 13.38
N VAL A 360 1.27 -13.14 14.48
CA VAL A 360 2.69 -13.50 14.52
C VAL A 360 2.78 -15.03 14.60
N LEU A 361 3.45 -15.62 13.61
CA LEU A 361 3.74 -17.03 13.55
C LEU A 361 5.23 -17.26 13.83
N VAL A 362 5.55 -18.02 14.88
CA VAL A 362 6.92 -18.40 15.24
C VAL A 362 7.09 -19.90 15.04
N GLU A 363 7.85 -20.29 14.02
CA GLU A 363 8.09 -21.69 13.69
C GLU A 363 9.05 -22.35 14.68
N HIS A 364 9.10 -23.69 14.72
CA HIS A 364 9.88 -24.48 15.68
C HIS A 364 11.36 -24.08 15.76
N GLY A 365 11.98 -23.73 14.63
CA GLY A 365 13.40 -23.33 14.55
C GLY A 365 13.69 -21.89 14.96
N ALA A 366 12.66 -21.06 15.12
CA ALA A 366 12.81 -19.60 15.31
C ALA A 366 13.06 -19.22 16.78
N GLN A 367 14.10 -19.80 17.39
CA GLN A 367 14.50 -19.49 18.76
C GLN A 367 15.01 -18.05 18.89
N LYS A 368 14.97 -17.47 20.11
CA LYS A 368 15.39 -16.09 20.38
C LYS A 368 14.62 -15.02 19.60
N THR A 369 13.44 -15.36 19.09
CA THR A 369 12.50 -14.38 18.51
C THR A 369 12.07 -13.38 19.55
N SER A 370 12.08 -12.08 19.17
CA SER A 370 11.46 -10.99 19.94
C SER A 370 10.35 -10.37 19.11
N SER A 371 9.11 -10.42 19.57
CA SER A 371 7.96 -9.86 18.83
C SER A 371 7.02 -9.07 19.73
N GLN A 372 6.71 -7.85 19.33
CA GLN A 372 5.74 -6.98 20.01
C GLN A 372 4.69 -6.49 19.02
N MET A 373 3.42 -6.83 19.28
CA MET A 373 2.29 -6.32 18.48
C MET A 373 1.40 -5.43 19.34
N THR A 374 1.17 -4.20 18.92
CA THR A 374 0.34 -3.23 19.63
C THR A 374 -0.70 -2.62 18.71
N ASN A 375 -1.98 -2.72 19.09
CA ASN A 375 -3.08 -2.07 18.39
C ASN A 375 -3.86 -1.19 19.36
N GLN A 376 -3.88 0.09 19.12
CA GLN A 376 -4.57 1.08 19.95
C GLN A 376 -5.61 1.83 19.13
N ASN A 377 -6.83 1.93 19.65
CA ASN A 377 -7.95 2.41 18.88
C ASN A 377 -8.77 3.42 19.69
N LEU A 378 -9.07 4.55 19.07
CA LEU A 378 -9.89 5.61 19.61
C LEU A 378 -11.19 5.71 18.81
N THR A 379 -12.33 5.51 19.46
CA THR A 379 -13.66 5.75 18.88
C THR A 379 -14.20 7.08 19.41
N ALA A 380 -14.32 8.07 18.51
CA ALA A 380 -14.75 9.43 18.89
C ALA A 380 -16.27 9.54 19.07
N THR A 381 -17.04 8.63 18.44
CA THR A 381 -18.51 8.52 18.53
C THR A 381 -18.94 7.11 18.91
N LYS A 382 -20.20 6.97 19.31
CA LYS A 382 -20.79 5.66 19.69
C LYS A 382 -21.12 4.78 18.48
N GLU A 383 -21.29 5.36 17.33
CA GLU A 383 -21.59 4.68 16.06
C GLU A 383 -20.34 4.12 15.39
N ALA A 384 -19.16 4.68 15.69
CA ALA A 384 -17.88 4.17 15.20
C ALA A 384 -17.61 2.77 15.77
N ARG A 385 -17.07 1.89 14.92
CA ARG A 385 -16.84 0.49 15.29
C ARG A 385 -15.41 0.08 15.02
N MET A 386 -14.79 -0.60 15.99
CA MET A 386 -13.48 -1.21 15.84
C MET A 386 -13.54 -2.70 16.10
N TYR A 387 -12.97 -3.46 15.19
CA TYR A 387 -12.71 -4.90 15.34
C TYR A 387 -11.20 -5.10 15.46
N THR A 388 -10.77 -5.75 16.53
CA THR A 388 -9.35 -5.99 16.77
C THR A 388 -9.13 -7.45 17.15
N GLN A 389 -8.19 -8.11 16.46
CA GLN A 389 -7.89 -9.52 16.61
C GLN A 389 -6.38 -9.77 16.52
N PRO A 390 -5.60 -9.43 17.56
CA PRO A 390 -4.21 -9.82 17.62
C PRO A 390 -4.06 -11.30 17.97
N MET A 391 -3.19 -12.03 17.30
CA MET A 391 -2.98 -13.46 17.46
C MET A 391 -1.49 -13.80 17.53
N LEU A 392 -1.14 -14.74 18.42
CA LEU A 392 0.19 -15.34 18.49
C LEU A 392 0.06 -16.85 18.28
N GLU A 393 0.86 -17.38 17.38
CA GLU A 393 1.00 -18.83 17.15
C GLU A 393 2.48 -19.18 17.26
N ILE A 394 2.86 -19.80 18.37
CA ILE A 394 4.26 -19.93 18.78
C ILE A 394 4.59 -21.40 18.95
N TYR A 395 5.60 -21.88 18.20
CA TYR A 395 6.08 -23.25 18.23
C TYR A 395 7.55 -23.37 18.73
N ALA A 396 8.17 -22.25 19.16
CA ALA A 396 9.51 -22.21 19.72
C ALA A 396 9.46 -21.92 21.23
N ASP A 397 10.39 -22.45 22.00
CA ASP A 397 10.38 -22.38 23.47
C ASP A 397 11.05 -21.13 24.04
N ASP A 398 12.15 -20.68 23.42
CA ASP A 398 12.96 -19.57 23.91
C ASP A 398 12.68 -18.28 23.10
N VAL A 399 11.55 -17.65 23.40
CA VAL A 399 11.08 -16.45 22.70
C VAL A 399 10.50 -15.41 23.66
N LYS A 400 10.43 -14.16 23.19
CA LYS A 400 9.77 -13.04 23.88
C LYS A 400 8.72 -12.44 22.95
N CYS A 401 7.50 -12.93 23.06
CA CYS A 401 6.40 -12.47 22.21
C CYS A 401 5.27 -11.91 23.08
N ALA A 402 4.78 -10.74 22.72
CA ALA A 402 3.65 -10.12 23.40
C ALA A 402 2.74 -9.42 22.40
N HIS A 403 1.46 -9.36 22.70
CA HIS A 403 0.49 -8.53 22.00
C HIS A 403 -0.38 -7.75 22.96
N GLY A 404 -0.84 -6.59 22.51
CA GLY A 404 -1.78 -5.76 23.25
C GLY A 404 -2.77 -5.07 22.31
N SER A 405 -4.03 -5.00 22.73
CA SER A 405 -5.05 -4.27 21.99
C SER A 405 -5.95 -3.50 22.93
N THR A 406 -6.27 -2.27 22.54
CA THR A 406 -7.20 -1.41 23.29
C THR A 406 -8.21 -0.77 22.35
N VAL A 407 -9.44 -0.63 22.81
CA VAL A 407 -10.48 0.19 22.19
C VAL A 407 -11.02 1.11 23.25
N GLY A 408 -10.88 2.40 23.08
CA GLY A 408 -11.27 3.39 24.05
C GLY A 408 -11.92 4.63 23.44
N GLN A 409 -12.40 5.50 24.32
CA GLN A 409 -12.89 6.84 23.98
C GLN A 409 -11.90 7.89 24.50
N LEU A 410 -12.10 9.14 24.10
CA LEU A 410 -11.33 10.25 24.65
C LEU A 410 -11.51 10.32 26.17
N ASN A 411 -10.41 10.57 26.89
CA ASN A 411 -10.43 10.66 28.34
C ASN A 411 -11.20 11.89 28.82
N ASP A 412 -12.36 11.67 29.45
CA ASP A 412 -13.23 12.75 29.92
C ASP A 412 -12.57 13.64 30.97
N ALA A 413 -11.68 13.10 31.83
CA ALA A 413 -10.94 13.88 32.79
C ALA A 413 -9.94 14.82 32.10
N ALA A 414 -9.26 14.35 31.07
CA ALA A 414 -8.38 15.18 30.25
C ALA A 414 -9.15 16.27 29.50
N LEU A 415 -10.28 15.95 28.90
CA LEU A 415 -11.19 16.92 28.26
C LEU A 415 -11.68 17.97 29.26
N PHE A 416 -12.10 17.55 30.43
CA PHE A 416 -12.55 18.47 31.49
C PHE A 416 -11.42 19.39 31.94
N TYR A 417 -10.23 18.88 32.18
CA TYR A 417 -9.04 19.67 32.56
C TYR A 417 -8.70 20.73 31.52
N MET A 418 -8.71 20.36 30.23
CA MET A 418 -8.41 21.29 29.13
C MET A 418 -9.47 22.40 29.03
N ARG A 419 -10.76 22.05 29.24
CA ARG A 419 -11.86 23.01 29.24
C ARG A 419 -11.76 24.01 30.38
N GLN A 420 -11.33 23.58 31.56
CA GLN A 420 -11.07 24.48 32.68
C GLN A 420 -9.93 25.52 32.41
N ARG A 421 -9.05 25.20 31.46
CA ARG A 421 -7.99 26.10 30.99
C ARG A 421 -8.45 27.01 29.84
N GLY A 422 -9.73 27.06 29.51
CA GLY A 422 -10.29 27.94 28.48
C GLY A 422 -10.21 27.34 27.06
N ILE A 423 -9.79 26.08 26.90
CA ILE A 423 -9.76 25.41 25.59
C ILE A 423 -11.17 24.95 25.23
N SER A 424 -11.64 25.23 24.01
CA SER A 424 -12.97 24.77 23.57
C SER A 424 -13.05 23.24 23.53
N LEU A 425 -14.24 22.68 23.60
CA LEU A 425 -14.41 21.22 23.54
C LEU A 425 -13.89 20.64 22.22
N SER A 426 -14.15 21.32 21.10
CA SER A 426 -13.68 20.90 19.79
C SER A 426 -12.16 20.89 19.69
N GLU A 427 -11.51 21.94 20.19
CA GLU A 427 -10.05 22.04 20.18
C GLU A 427 -9.41 21.04 21.15
N ALA A 428 -10.00 20.80 22.31
CA ALA A 428 -9.53 19.78 23.26
C ALA A 428 -9.60 18.36 22.67
N LYS A 429 -10.70 18.02 21.97
CA LYS A 429 -10.80 16.76 21.26
C LYS A 429 -9.73 16.62 20.18
N LEU A 430 -9.55 17.64 19.35
CA LEU A 430 -8.55 17.68 18.29
C LEU A 430 -7.13 17.47 18.84
N LEU A 431 -6.77 18.17 19.89
CA LEU A 431 -5.44 18.06 20.51
C LEU A 431 -5.18 16.65 21.06
N LEU A 432 -6.18 16.02 21.70
CA LEU A 432 -6.05 14.66 22.22
C LEU A 432 -5.98 13.62 21.09
N GLN A 433 -6.72 13.79 20.01
CA GLN A 433 -6.66 12.91 18.83
C GLN A 433 -5.30 13.02 18.12
N ASN A 434 -4.79 14.26 17.95
CA ASN A 434 -3.45 14.50 17.41
C ASN A 434 -2.37 13.84 18.28
N ALA A 435 -2.40 14.07 19.59
CA ALA A 435 -1.42 13.46 20.50
C ALA A 435 -1.45 11.92 20.44
N PHE A 436 -2.64 11.33 20.29
CA PHE A 436 -2.79 9.88 20.16
C PHE A 436 -2.17 9.34 18.88
N ILE A 437 -2.40 9.98 17.73
CA ILE A 437 -1.88 9.55 16.43
C ILE A 437 -0.40 9.87 16.25
N ASN A 438 0.09 10.95 16.80
CA ASN A 438 1.47 11.39 16.62
C ASN A 438 2.49 10.35 17.09
N GLU A 439 2.17 9.53 18.08
CA GLU A 439 3.06 8.45 18.53
C GLU A 439 3.47 7.48 17.40
N VAL A 440 2.57 7.20 16.45
CA VAL A 440 2.89 6.35 15.31
C VAL A 440 3.57 7.13 14.19
N ILE A 441 3.23 8.40 14.01
CA ILE A 441 3.87 9.27 13.01
C ILE A 441 5.33 9.53 13.38
N ASP A 442 5.63 9.71 14.67
CA ASP A 442 6.99 9.97 15.17
C ASP A 442 7.95 8.78 15.00
N LYS A 443 7.42 7.58 14.71
CA LYS A 443 8.24 6.40 14.36
C LYS A 443 8.78 6.43 12.93
N MET A 444 8.27 7.31 12.06
CA MET A 444 8.68 7.38 10.66
C MET A 444 10.07 7.97 10.52
N GLN A 445 10.93 7.26 9.77
CA GLN A 445 12.34 7.62 9.58
C GLN A 445 12.53 8.75 8.54
N LEU A 446 11.58 8.96 7.64
CA LEU A 446 11.64 9.98 6.60
C LEU A 446 11.12 11.31 7.16
N GLU A 447 12.03 12.14 7.68
CA GLU A 447 11.71 13.37 8.42
C GLU A 447 10.79 14.34 7.65
N PRO A 448 11.02 14.70 6.36
CA PRO A 448 10.11 15.59 5.65
C PRO A 448 8.69 15.03 5.50
N LEU A 449 8.56 13.71 5.36
CA LEU A 449 7.26 13.05 5.34
C LEU A 449 6.59 13.10 6.70
N ARG A 450 7.33 12.82 7.78
CA ARG A 450 6.83 12.90 9.15
C ARG A 450 6.26 14.30 9.46
N ASP A 451 7.01 15.36 9.16
CA ASP A 451 6.57 16.73 9.38
C ASP A 451 5.32 17.07 8.57
N ARG A 452 5.27 16.60 7.32
CA ARG A 452 4.09 16.77 6.48
C ARG A 452 2.87 16.02 7.01
N LEU A 453 3.06 14.82 7.55
CA LEU A 453 1.97 14.03 8.12
C LEU A 453 1.37 14.68 9.36
N HIS A 454 2.18 15.26 10.24
CA HIS A 454 1.66 16.06 11.36
C HIS A 454 0.71 17.17 10.88
N TYR A 455 1.12 17.90 9.84
CA TYR A 455 0.29 18.94 9.25
C TYR A 455 -0.99 18.39 8.58
N LEU A 456 -0.88 17.30 7.81
CA LEU A 456 -2.03 16.69 7.14
C LEU A 456 -3.03 16.12 8.15
N VAL A 457 -2.57 15.48 9.21
CA VAL A 457 -3.41 14.94 10.29
C VAL A 457 -4.14 16.05 11.03
N GLU A 458 -3.47 17.15 11.35
CA GLU A 458 -4.13 18.31 11.95
C GLU A 458 -5.23 18.85 11.03
N LYS A 459 -4.95 19.04 9.75
CA LYS A 459 -5.95 19.46 8.75
C LYS A 459 -7.11 18.47 8.64
N ARG A 460 -6.82 17.18 8.67
CA ARG A 460 -7.83 16.14 8.63
C ARG A 460 -8.80 16.23 9.80
N PHE A 461 -8.30 16.40 11.02
CA PHE A 461 -9.14 16.58 12.20
C PHE A 461 -9.90 17.91 12.26
N ARG A 462 -9.38 18.95 11.59
CA ARG A 462 -10.09 20.23 11.41
C ARG A 462 -11.17 20.16 10.31
N GLY A 463 -11.27 19.05 9.58
CA GLY A 463 -12.21 18.90 8.45
C GLY A 463 -11.75 19.61 7.17
N GLU A 464 -10.52 20.11 7.12
CA GLU A 464 -9.99 20.86 5.99
C GLU A 464 -9.53 19.97 4.83
N LEU A 465 -9.28 18.67 5.06
CA LEU A 465 -8.98 17.66 4.03
C LEU A 465 -10.23 16.95 3.49
N ASN A 466 -11.42 17.24 4.04
CA ASN A 466 -12.68 16.61 3.60
C ASN A 466 -13.13 17.01 2.19
N LYS A 467 -12.42 17.96 1.58
CA LYS A 467 -12.71 18.46 0.25
C LYS A 467 -11.46 18.27 -0.60
N CYS A 468 -11.56 17.49 -1.65
CA CYS A 468 -10.66 17.61 -2.81
C CYS A 468 -10.64 19.03 -3.40
N GLU A 469 -11.37 19.97 -2.84
CA GLU A 469 -11.48 21.36 -3.28
C GLU A 469 -10.18 22.17 -3.16
N GLY A 470 -9.22 21.72 -2.34
CA GLY A 470 -7.88 22.32 -2.24
C GLY A 470 -6.85 21.68 -3.17
N CYS A 471 -7.09 20.48 -3.64
CA CYS A 471 -6.29 19.83 -4.65
C CYS A 471 -6.65 20.44 -6.01
N LYS A 472 -5.73 21.19 -6.63
CA LYS A 472 -5.92 21.74 -7.99
C LYS A 472 -6.08 20.67 -9.07
N LEU A 473 -6.07 19.40 -8.68
CA LEU A 473 -6.30 18.22 -9.52
C LEU A 473 -7.78 18.03 -9.89
N CYS A 474 -8.70 18.54 -9.06
CA CYS A 474 -10.14 18.34 -9.24
C CYS A 474 -10.88 19.57 -9.81
N LYS A 475 -10.15 20.60 -10.26
CA LYS A 475 -10.74 21.77 -10.94
C LYS A 475 -10.42 21.77 -12.41
#